data_6244eeb19650c0f3c5de55469c423786
#
_entry.id   6244eeb19650c0f3c5de55469c423786
#
_cell.length_a   1.000
_cell.length_b   1.000
_cell.length_c   1.000
_cell.angle_alpha   90.00
_cell.angle_beta   90.00
_cell.angle_gamma   90.00
#
_symmetry.space_group_name_H-M   'P 1'
#
loop_
_entity.id
_entity.type
_entity.pdbx_description
1 polymer ?
#
loop_
_entity_poly.entity_id
_entity_poly.type
_entity_poly.pdbx_seq_one_letter_code
_entity_poly.pdbx_strand_id
1 'polypeptide(L)'
;MLHPIAKAHEVVGQAGRTVPSPRTSASEASEAPAAADDPVLALSGAAVRVAGRTLWSGVDLHVRAGDFVAVLGPNGAGKSTMIKVLLGMLPVAGGEVRALGARPGQANHRIGYLPQRRSFDASLRIRGIDVVRLGLDGDRWGLPMPSFGARRRAARQRVDEVIELVGASAYAHRPIGHCSGGEQQRLLIAQALVRRPQLLLLDEPLDSLDLPNQSAITALISRICHEENVAVVMVAHDVNPILHHLDQVVYLAEGGAASGTPEAVITSPTLTKLYGTPVEVLRTSDGRLVVVGQPEAPAVHTDRHASGLRAGGDRAAG
;
A
#
# COMPACT_ATOMS: atom_id res chain seq x y z
N MET A 1 -4.82 -80.32 20.52
CA MET A 1 -3.75 -81.31 20.25
C MET A 1 -2.49 -80.51 19.98
N LEU A 2 -1.66 -80.64 21.03
CA LEU A 2 -0.23 -80.95 20.99
C LEU A 2 0.72 -79.89 20.43
N HIS A 3 1.35 -79.29 21.39
CA HIS A 3 2.77 -78.94 21.55
C HIS A 3 3.73 -79.95 20.94
N PRO A 4 5.09 -79.75 20.88
CA PRO A 4 5.98 -78.76 21.53
C PRO A 4 7.34 -78.45 20.84
N ILE A 5 8.14 -77.55 21.49
CA ILE A 5 9.59 -77.70 21.93
C ILE A 5 10.62 -77.44 20.79
N ALA A 6 11.66 -76.75 20.92
CA ALA A 6 12.52 -76.04 21.86
C ALA A 6 13.91 -75.80 21.26
N LYS A 7 14.65 -74.93 21.90
CA LYS A 7 16.10 -74.74 22.15
C LYS A 7 16.89 -73.91 21.16
N ALA A 8 17.20 -72.73 21.61
CA ALA A 8 18.45 -72.21 22.21
C ALA A 8 19.76 -72.61 21.50
N HIS A 9 20.47 -71.58 21.08
CA HIS A 9 21.89 -71.41 21.43
C HIS A 9 22.34 -69.94 21.21
N GLU A 10 23.02 -69.51 22.23
CA GLU A 10 23.77 -68.30 22.47
C GLU A 10 24.98 -68.17 21.53
N VAL A 11 25.39 -66.96 21.17
CA VAL A 11 26.79 -66.49 21.17
C VAL A 11 26.83 -64.95 20.84
N VAL A 12 27.17 -64.17 21.82
CA VAL A 12 28.12 -63.08 22.00
C VAL A 12 28.68 -62.42 20.72
N GLY A 13 28.63 -61.08 20.73
CA GLY A 13 29.59 -60.29 19.97
C GLY A 13 29.17 -58.85 19.63
N GLN A 14 29.44 -57.92 20.53
CA GLN A 14 29.84 -56.55 20.41
C GLN A 14 29.79 -55.88 19.00
N ALA A 15 29.15 -54.73 18.90
CA ALA A 15 29.81 -53.46 18.58
C ALA A 15 28.73 -52.35 18.40
N GLY A 16 28.81 -51.35 19.21
CA GLY A 16 27.95 -50.19 19.16
C GLY A 16 28.11 -49.40 17.84
N ARG A 17 26.98 -49.04 17.28
CA ARG A 17 26.85 -47.90 16.31
C ARG A 17 25.75 -46.99 16.83
N THR A 18 26.18 -45.96 17.53
CA THR A 18 25.38 -44.75 17.81
C THR A 18 24.98 -44.14 16.49
N VAL A 19 23.70 -44.12 16.20
CA VAL A 19 23.09 -43.32 15.13
C VAL A 19 22.99 -41.90 15.66
N PRO A 20 23.57 -40.90 15.02
CA PRO A 20 23.34 -39.50 15.40
C PRO A 20 21.97 -39.05 14.87
N SER A 21 21.11 -38.62 15.79
CA SER A 21 19.89 -37.86 15.45
C SER A 21 20.22 -36.64 14.65
N PRO A 22 19.42 -36.28 13.61
CA PRO A 22 19.59 -35.03 12.91
C PRO A 22 19.16 -33.89 13.84
N ARG A 23 20.14 -33.09 14.27
CA ARG A 23 19.89 -31.79 14.86
C ARG A 23 19.32 -30.90 13.74
N THR A 24 18.04 -30.63 13.77
CA THR A 24 17.40 -29.55 13.02
C THR A 24 17.93 -28.24 13.60
N SER A 25 19.01 -27.73 13.01
CA SER A 25 19.39 -26.33 13.18
C SER A 25 18.40 -25.49 12.40
N ALA A 26 17.38 -25.00 13.08
CA ALA A 26 16.66 -23.85 12.62
C ALA A 26 17.68 -22.71 12.56
N SER A 27 18.10 -22.37 11.34
CA SER A 27 18.84 -21.16 11.06
C SER A 27 17.88 -19.99 11.37
N GLU A 28 18.00 -19.44 12.56
CA GLU A 28 17.57 -18.08 12.82
C GLU A 28 18.41 -17.19 11.89
N ALA A 29 17.80 -16.83 10.76
CA ALA A 29 18.31 -15.75 9.93
C ALA A 29 18.29 -14.51 10.83
N SER A 30 19.45 -14.16 11.38
CA SER A 30 19.70 -12.89 12.03
C SER A 30 19.39 -11.80 11.00
N GLU A 31 18.24 -11.11 11.16
CA GLU A 31 17.98 -9.86 10.50
C GLU A 31 19.04 -8.87 10.99
N ALA A 32 20.10 -8.70 10.22
CA ALA A 32 21.05 -7.61 10.43
C ALA A 32 20.26 -6.27 10.32
N PRO A 33 20.43 -5.33 11.23
CA PRO A 33 19.83 -4.02 11.10
C PRO A 33 20.35 -3.41 9.79
N ALA A 34 19.41 -3.03 8.89
CA ALA A 34 19.75 -2.32 7.67
C ALA A 34 20.63 -1.11 8.04
N ALA A 35 21.75 -0.97 7.35
CA ALA A 35 22.59 0.21 7.51
C ALA A 35 21.75 1.46 7.24
N ALA A 36 21.98 2.54 7.96
CA ALA A 36 21.20 3.78 7.91
C ALA A 36 21.12 4.43 6.51
N ASP A 37 21.81 3.87 5.52
CA ASP A 37 21.93 4.39 4.15
C ASP A 37 21.24 3.49 3.10
N ASP A 38 20.69 2.32 3.49
CA ASP A 38 20.00 1.44 2.54
C ASP A 38 18.60 1.98 2.21
N PRO A 39 18.23 2.06 0.92
CA PRO A 39 16.91 2.57 0.53
C PRO A 39 15.78 1.63 1.01
N VAL A 40 14.74 2.24 1.58
CA VAL A 40 13.51 1.55 1.97
C VAL A 40 12.79 0.99 0.73
N LEU A 41 12.91 1.72 -0.40
CA LEU A 41 12.35 1.31 -1.69
C LEU A 41 13.36 1.63 -2.78
N ALA A 42 13.68 0.66 -3.63
CA ALA A 42 14.54 0.81 -4.79
C ALA A 42 13.89 0.23 -6.04
N LEU A 43 13.82 1.02 -7.10
CA LEU A 43 13.44 0.60 -8.44
C LEU A 43 14.61 0.92 -9.37
N SER A 44 15.01 -0.02 -10.21
CA SER A 44 16.09 0.14 -11.20
C SER A 44 15.60 -0.32 -12.56
N GLY A 45 15.39 0.63 -13.48
CA GLY A 45 14.88 0.38 -14.81
C GLY A 45 13.54 -0.35 -14.82
N ALA A 46 12.73 -0.20 -13.77
CA ALA A 46 11.52 -0.98 -13.57
C ALA A 46 10.48 -0.71 -14.66
N ALA A 47 9.86 -1.79 -15.14
CA ALA A 47 8.82 -1.74 -16.18
C ALA A 47 7.65 -2.66 -15.80
N VAL A 48 6.44 -2.26 -16.17
CA VAL A 48 5.22 -3.04 -15.93
C VAL A 48 4.39 -3.17 -17.21
N ARG A 49 3.91 -4.39 -17.43
CA ARG A 49 3.05 -4.76 -18.55
C ARG A 49 1.79 -5.42 -18.03
N VAL A 50 0.65 -4.98 -18.50
CA VAL A 50 -0.66 -5.55 -18.16
C VAL A 50 -1.44 -5.79 -19.43
N ALA A 51 -1.98 -7.00 -19.59
CA ALA A 51 -2.75 -7.40 -20.78
C ALA A 51 -2.03 -7.08 -22.10
N GLY A 52 -0.71 -7.31 -22.17
CA GLY A 52 0.09 -7.07 -23.37
C GLY A 52 0.54 -5.62 -23.60
N ARG A 53 -0.02 -4.64 -22.86
CA ARG A 53 0.32 -3.21 -22.96
C ARG A 53 1.33 -2.82 -21.89
N THR A 54 2.39 -2.12 -22.26
CA THR A 54 3.32 -1.51 -21.32
C THR A 54 2.65 -0.27 -20.71
N LEU A 55 2.44 -0.27 -19.39
CA LEU A 55 1.88 0.88 -18.69
C LEU A 55 2.96 1.94 -18.47
N TRP A 56 4.13 1.51 -17.98
CA TRP A 56 5.29 2.36 -17.78
C TRP A 56 6.57 1.53 -17.82
N SER A 57 7.69 2.17 -18.11
CA SER A 57 9.01 1.55 -18.22
C SER A 57 10.11 2.53 -17.85
N GLY A 58 11.28 1.99 -17.48
CA GLY A 58 12.46 2.78 -17.16
C GLY A 58 12.31 3.62 -15.87
N VAL A 59 11.58 3.10 -14.87
CA VAL A 59 11.45 3.80 -13.59
C VAL A 59 12.70 3.52 -12.76
N ASP A 60 13.43 4.60 -12.43
CA ASP A 60 14.51 4.59 -11.45
C ASP A 60 14.08 5.45 -10.26
N LEU A 61 14.08 4.85 -9.06
CA LEU A 61 13.64 5.51 -7.83
C LEU A 61 14.36 4.92 -6.63
N HIS A 62 14.87 5.77 -5.76
CA HIS A 62 15.43 5.38 -4.46
C HIS A 62 14.76 6.21 -3.37
N VAL A 63 14.06 5.53 -2.47
CA VAL A 63 13.33 6.17 -1.35
C VAL A 63 14.00 5.76 -0.05
N ARG A 64 14.36 6.73 0.75
CA ARG A 64 14.92 6.53 2.10
C ARG A 64 13.83 6.62 3.16
N ALA A 65 14.17 6.19 4.36
CA ALA A 65 13.32 6.45 5.53
C ALA A 65 13.12 7.96 5.70
N GLY A 66 11.88 8.39 5.91
CA GLY A 66 11.53 9.80 6.01
C GLY A 66 11.34 10.54 4.69
N ASP A 67 11.53 9.90 3.53
CA ASP A 67 11.22 10.52 2.24
C ASP A 67 9.71 10.47 1.94
N PHE A 68 9.18 11.58 1.43
CA PHE A 68 7.81 11.67 0.93
C PHE A 68 7.80 11.74 -0.60
N VAL A 69 7.31 10.67 -1.23
CA VAL A 69 7.28 10.51 -2.69
C VAL A 69 5.85 10.54 -3.20
N ALA A 70 5.61 11.33 -4.25
CA ALA A 70 4.35 11.30 -4.99
C ALA A 70 4.46 10.51 -6.29
N VAL A 71 3.44 9.70 -6.59
CA VAL A 71 3.24 9.06 -7.89
C VAL A 71 2.11 9.79 -8.61
N LEU A 72 2.46 10.51 -9.67
CA LEU A 72 1.59 11.37 -10.45
C LEU A 72 1.39 10.82 -11.86
N GLY A 73 0.44 11.37 -12.57
CA GLY A 73 0.17 11.05 -13.98
C GLY A 73 -1.33 10.99 -14.28
N PRO A 74 -1.71 10.89 -15.56
CA PRO A 74 -3.12 10.83 -15.97
C PRO A 74 -3.81 9.55 -15.51
N ASN A 75 -5.14 9.54 -15.64
CA ASN A 75 -5.92 8.34 -15.39
C ASN A 75 -5.51 7.23 -16.37
N GLY A 76 -5.37 6.00 -15.86
CA GLY A 76 -4.92 4.86 -16.67
C GLY A 76 -3.40 4.74 -16.86
N ALA A 77 -2.57 5.69 -16.42
CA ALA A 77 -1.11 5.62 -16.50
C ALA A 77 -0.49 4.50 -15.63
N GLY A 78 -1.26 3.85 -14.79
CA GLY A 78 -0.77 2.74 -13.98
C GLY A 78 -0.26 3.14 -12.59
N LYS A 79 -0.73 4.26 -12.03
CA LYS A 79 -0.36 4.72 -10.68
C LYS A 79 -0.67 3.68 -9.60
N SER A 80 -1.92 3.23 -9.50
CA SER A 80 -2.32 2.15 -8.56
C SER A 80 -1.68 0.81 -8.92
N THR A 81 -1.29 0.61 -10.19
CA THR A 81 -0.52 -0.57 -10.61
C THR A 81 0.87 -0.57 -10.00
N MET A 82 1.51 0.60 -9.86
CA MET A 82 2.78 0.72 -9.16
C MET A 82 2.65 0.25 -7.71
N ILE A 83 1.64 0.72 -6.99
CA ILE A 83 1.36 0.23 -5.62
C ILE A 83 1.22 -1.31 -5.59
N LYS A 84 0.47 -1.89 -6.54
CA LYS A 84 0.30 -3.35 -6.61
C LYS A 84 1.62 -4.09 -6.87
N VAL A 85 2.52 -3.51 -7.66
CA VAL A 85 3.87 -4.06 -7.87
C VAL A 85 4.68 -4.00 -6.58
N LEU A 86 4.68 -2.87 -5.88
CA LEU A 86 5.40 -2.70 -4.61
C LEU A 86 4.91 -3.67 -3.54
N LEU A 87 3.62 -4.02 -3.55
CA LEU A 87 3.03 -5.04 -2.67
C LEU A 87 3.25 -6.48 -3.15
N GLY A 88 3.90 -6.69 -4.32
CA GLY A 88 4.11 -8.01 -4.90
C GLY A 88 2.85 -8.68 -5.46
N MET A 89 1.79 -7.90 -5.67
CA MET A 89 0.52 -8.39 -6.26
C MET A 89 0.62 -8.53 -7.78
N LEU A 90 1.55 -7.81 -8.42
CA LEU A 90 1.84 -7.88 -9.85
C LEU A 90 3.35 -8.00 -10.05
N PRO A 91 3.81 -8.85 -10.98
CA PRO A 91 5.22 -8.95 -11.30
C PRO A 91 5.69 -7.75 -12.15
N VAL A 92 6.97 -7.42 -12.05
CA VAL A 92 7.64 -6.52 -13.00
C VAL A 92 7.87 -7.23 -14.33
N ALA A 93 7.78 -6.50 -15.43
CA ALA A 93 8.07 -6.99 -16.78
C ALA A 93 9.54 -6.78 -17.17
N GLY A 94 10.24 -5.90 -16.47
CA GLY A 94 11.68 -5.61 -16.66
C GLY A 94 12.22 -4.80 -15.50
N GLY A 95 13.55 -4.75 -15.39
CA GLY A 95 14.22 -4.08 -14.27
C GLY A 95 14.12 -4.83 -12.95
N GLU A 96 14.43 -4.14 -11.87
CA GLU A 96 14.41 -4.69 -10.52
C GLU A 96 13.62 -3.78 -9.57
N VAL A 97 12.91 -4.39 -8.63
CA VAL A 97 12.22 -3.70 -7.53
C VAL A 97 12.57 -4.38 -6.22
N ARG A 98 12.96 -3.59 -5.24
CA ARG A 98 13.18 -4.02 -3.85
C ARG A 98 12.41 -3.13 -2.90
N ALA A 99 11.73 -3.73 -1.95
CA ALA A 99 11.05 -3.04 -0.86
C ALA A 99 11.60 -3.58 0.47
N LEU A 100 12.14 -2.68 1.31
CA LEU A 100 12.71 -3.03 2.61
C LEU A 100 13.83 -4.10 2.52
N GLY A 101 14.68 -3.99 1.46
CA GLY A 101 15.76 -4.94 1.18
C GLY A 101 15.32 -6.27 0.56
N ALA A 102 14.02 -6.53 0.43
CA ALA A 102 13.46 -7.79 -0.06
C ALA A 102 12.74 -7.64 -1.40
N ARG A 103 12.39 -8.76 -2.03
CA ARG A 103 11.51 -8.74 -3.21
C ARG A 103 10.10 -8.29 -2.81
N PRO A 104 9.36 -7.60 -3.69
CA PRO A 104 7.98 -7.23 -3.42
C PRO A 104 7.13 -8.40 -2.92
N GLY A 105 6.30 -8.15 -1.91
CA GLY A 105 5.47 -9.15 -1.26
C GLY A 105 6.09 -9.84 -0.05
N GLN A 106 7.42 -9.90 0.07
CA GLN A 106 8.08 -10.62 1.17
C GLN A 106 8.13 -9.82 2.48
N ALA A 107 8.13 -8.49 2.39
CA ALA A 107 8.20 -7.61 3.56
C ALA A 107 6.88 -6.86 3.86
N ASN A 108 5.73 -7.35 3.37
CA ASN A 108 4.44 -6.66 3.50
C ASN A 108 4.00 -6.44 4.95
N HIS A 109 4.47 -7.24 5.89
CA HIS A 109 4.20 -7.04 7.31
C HIS A 109 4.83 -5.75 7.89
N ARG A 110 5.82 -5.16 7.17
CA ARG A 110 6.48 -3.88 7.48
C ARG A 110 5.96 -2.73 6.62
N ILE A 111 4.95 -2.98 5.77
CA ILE A 111 4.33 -2.00 4.88
C ILE A 111 2.93 -1.68 5.39
N GLY A 112 2.64 -0.40 5.60
CA GLY A 112 1.28 0.09 5.79
C GLY A 112 0.67 0.40 4.43
N TYR A 113 -0.55 -0.05 4.19
CA TYR A 113 -1.23 0.20 2.92
C TYR A 113 -2.62 0.77 3.13
N LEU A 114 -2.89 1.88 2.49
CA LEU A 114 -4.20 2.50 2.39
C LEU A 114 -4.68 2.40 0.92
N PRO A 115 -5.60 1.48 0.61
CA PRO A 115 -6.14 1.34 -0.74
C PRO A 115 -7.07 2.50 -1.10
N GLN A 116 -7.19 2.78 -2.40
CA GLN A 116 -8.22 3.68 -2.90
C GLN A 116 -9.59 3.19 -2.45
N ARG A 117 -10.28 3.98 -1.65
CA ARG A 117 -11.60 3.65 -1.13
C ARG A 117 -12.55 4.83 -1.29
N ARG A 118 -13.79 4.52 -1.62
CA ARG A 118 -14.91 5.43 -1.42
C ARG A 118 -15.27 5.46 0.06
N SER A 119 -15.97 6.49 0.50
CA SER A 119 -16.45 6.63 1.88
C SER A 119 -17.20 5.38 2.36
N PHE A 120 -17.15 5.11 3.65
CA PHE A 120 -17.96 4.07 4.26
C PHE A 120 -19.44 4.47 4.23
N ASP A 121 -20.30 3.50 3.94
CA ASP A 121 -21.74 3.68 3.99
C ASP A 121 -22.21 4.03 5.42
N ALA A 122 -23.19 4.94 5.54
CA ALA A 122 -23.72 5.38 6.83
C ALA A 122 -24.38 4.24 7.63
N SER A 123 -24.74 3.13 6.98
CA SER A 123 -25.29 1.94 7.65
C SER A 123 -24.24 1.12 8.40
N LEU A 124 -22.94 1.34 8.13
CA LEU A 124 -21.86 0.57 8.75
C LEU A 124 -21.69 0.95 10.23
N ARG A 125 -21.96 -0.02 11.10
CA ARG A 125 -21.97 0.17 12.57
C ARG A 125 -20.64 -0.14 13.27
N ILE A 126 -19.60 -0.52 12.53
CA ILE A 126 -18.26 -0.80 13.08
C ILE A 126 -17.67 0.50 13.61
N ARG A 127 -17.17 0.49 14.86
CA ARG A 127 -16.54 1.67 15.45
C ARG A 127 -15.18 1.95 14.81
N GLY A 128 -14.79 3.21 14.70
CA GLY A 128 -13.49 3.60 14.17
C GLY A 128 -12.32 2.88 14.84
N ILE A 129 -12.33 2.76 16.17
CA ILE A 129 -11.30 2.03 16.92
C ILE A 129 -11.19 0.54 16.52
N ASP A 130 -12.32 -0.09 16.19
CA ASP A 130 -12.30 -1.49 15.76
C ASP A 130 -11.74 -1.62 14.33
N VAL A 131 -11.97 -0.62 13.46
CA VAL A 131 -11.31 -0.55 12.14
C VAL A 131 -9.80 -0.43 12.29
N VAL A 132 -9.31 0.41 13.21
CA VAL A 132 -7.87 0.52 13.48
C VAL A 132 -7.29 -0.80 13.99
N ARG A 133 -8.01 -1.51 14.88
CA ARG A 133 -7.59 -2.84 15.38
C ARG A 133 -7.46 -3.89 14.30
N LEU A 134 -8.29 -3.86 13.25
CA LEU A 134 -8.16 -4.79 12.11
C LEU A 134 -6.77 -4.71 11.47
N GLY A 135 -6.10 -3.57 11.55
CA GLY A 135 -4.72 -3.43 11.09
C GLY A 135 -3.73 -4.31 11.84
N LEU A 136 -3.98 -4.68 13.11
CA LEU A 136 -3.12 -5.59 13.88
C LEU A 136 -3.34 -7.06 13.55
N ASP A 137 -4.58 -7.45 13.31
CA ASP A 137 -5.00 -8.86 13.28
C ASP A 137 -5.45 -9.34 11.88
N GLY A 138 -5.50 -8.46 10.89
CA GLY A 138 -6.10 -8.72 9.57
C GLY A 138 -5.43 -9.81 8.73
N ASP A 139 -4.25 -10.29 9.10
CA ASP A 139 -3.53 -11.41 8.48
C ASP A 139 -3.70 -12.76 9.22
N ARG A 140 -4.39 -12.76 10.35
CA ARG A 140 -4.59 -13.96 11.17
C ARG A 140 -5.96 -14.54 10.95
N TRP A 141 -6.01 -15.70 10.30
CA TRP A 141 -7.21 -16.51 10.20
C TRP A 141 -7.37 -17.38 11.44
N GLY A 142 -8.54 -17.39 12.03
CA GLY A 142 -8.88 -18.25 13.16
C GLY A 142 -9.74 -17.53 14.20
N LEU A 143 -10.25 -18.31 15.16
CA LEU A 143 -10.90 -17.74 16.34
C LEU A 143 -9.86 -16.90 17.09
N PRO A 144 -10.19 -15.64 17.45
CA PRO A 144 -9.30 -14.84 18.25
C PRO A 144 -9.08 -15.55 19.60
N MET A 145 -7.95 -16.24 19.71
CA MET A 145 -7.54 -16.78 21.00
C MET A 145 -7.50 -15.60 21.97
N PRO A 146 -8.18 -15.68 23.11
CA PRO A 146 -8.12 -14.63 24.10
C PRO A 146 -6.66 -14.45 24.51
N SER A 147 -5.99 -13.44 23.92
CA SER A 147 -4.66 -13.07 24.39
C SER A 147 -4.81 -12.41 25.75
N PHE A 148 -4.67 -13.23 26.81
CA PHE A 148 -4.70 -12.76 28.18
C PHE A 148 -3.37 -12.08 28.55
N GLY A 149 -3.45 -10.96 29.27
CA GLY A 149 -2.28 -10.36 29.88
C GLY A 149 -1.57 -9.28 29.04
N ALA A 150 -0.24 -9.32 29.02
CA ALA A 150 0.62 -8.26 28.49
C ALA A 150 0.40 -7.95 27.01
N ARG A 151 0.21 -8.99 26.17
CA ARG A 151 -0.01 -8.81 24.71
C ARG A 151 -1.29 -8.01 24.40
N ARG A 152 -2.37 -8.29 25.12
CA ARG A 152 -3.64 -7.56 24.94
C ARG A 152 -3.51 -6.10 25.37
N ARG A 153 -2.77 -5.85 26.46
CA ARG A 153 -2.48 -4.47 26.90
C ARG A 153 -1.64 -3.72 25.88
N ALA A 154 -0.56 -4.32 25.40
CA ALA A 154 0.31 -3.72 24.38
C ALA A 154 -0.46 -3.43 23.08
N ALA A 155 -1.31 -4.36 22.61
CA ALA A 155 -2.13 -4.13 21.43
C ALA A 155 -3.14 -2.97 21.61
N ARG A 156 -3.79 -2.86 22.79
CA ARG A 156 -4.67 -1.74 23.11
C ARG A 156 -3.90 -0.43 23.15
N GLN A 157 -2.81 -0.40 23.90
CA GLN A 157 -1.96 0.79 24.01
C GLN A 157 -1.53 1.25 22.62
N ARG A 158 -1.10 0.33 21.72
CA ARG A 158 -0.70 0.69 20.36
C ARG A 158 -1.84 1.28 19.54
N VAL A 159 -3.06 0.76 19.68
CA VAL A 159 -4.24 1.33 19.03
C VAL A 159 -4.51 2.74 19.55
N ASP A 160 -4.45 2.94 20.86
CA ASP A 160 -4.69 4.25 21.48
C ASP A 160 -3.61 5.26 21.04
N GLU A 161 -2.32 4.87 21.00
CA GLU A 161 -1.20 5.69 20.49
C GLU A 161 -1.46 6.18 19.06
N VAL A 162 -1.84 5.28 18.13
CA VAL A 162 -2.04 5.70 16.72
C VAL A 162 -3.31 6.54 16.55
N ILE A 163 -4.36 6.30 17.34
CA ILE A 163 -5.57 7.12 17.35
C ILE A 163 -5.22 8.55 17.80
N GLU A 164 -4.40 8.70 18.83
CA GLU A 164 -3.92 9.98 19.31
C GLU A 164 -3.02 10.66 18.26
N LEU A 165 -2.07 9.92 17.66
CA LEU A 165 -1.18 10.40 16.61
C LEU A 165 -1.93 11.03 15.44
N VAL A 166 -3.03 10.40 14.99
CA VAL A 166 -3.85 10.92 13.88
C VAL A 166 -4.90 11.95 14.32
N GLY A 167 -4.99 12.24 15.62
CA GLY A 167 -5.97 13.18 16.18
C GLY A 167 -7.42 12.68 16.10
N ALA A 168 -7.64 11.36 16.27
CA ALA A 168 -8.96 10.74 16.16
C ALA A 168 -9.64 10.41 17.49
N SER A 169 -9.06 10.76 18.66
CA SER A 169 -9.53 10.36 19.99
C SER A 169 -10.99 10.74 20.27
N ALA A 170 -11.43 11.91 19.77
CA ALA A 170 -12.78 12.40 20.02
C ALA A 170 -13.89 11.57 19.33
N TYR A 171 -13.57 10.84 18.26
CA TYR A 171 -14.57 10.14 17.45
C TYR A 171 -14.24 8.67 17.16
N ALA A 172 -13.12 8.15 17.65
CA ALA A 172 -12.70 6.76 17.42
C ALA A 172 -13.73 5.72 17.88
N HIS A 173 -14.56 6.04 18.88
CA HIS A 173 -15.61 5.16 19.39
C HIS A 173 -16.94 5.27 18.64
N ARG A 174 -17.11 6.26 17.75
CA ARG A 174 -18.30 6.38 16.90
C ARG A 174 -18.31 5.32 15.80
N PRO A 175 -19.49 4.91 15.29
CA PRO A 175 -19.58 4.12 14.06
C PRO A 175 -18.89 4.86 12.92
N ILE A 176 -18.01 4.17 12.16
CA ILE A 176 -17.23 4.83 11.12
C ILE A 176 -18.10 5.42 10.00
N GLY A 177 -19.26 4.82 9.72
CA GLY A 177 -20.22 5.36 8.76
C GLY A 177 -20.84 6.71 9.20
N HIS A 178 -20.73 7.09 10.49
CA HIS A 178 -21.18 8.38 11.01
C HIS A 178 -20.05 9.41 11.16
N CYS A 179 -18.83 9.05 10.76
CA CYS A 179 -17.70 9.96 10.70
C CYS A 179 -17.67 10.72 9.38
N SER A 180 -17.19 11.98 9.40
CA SER A 180 -16.95 12.74 8.16
C SER A 180 -15.87 12.07 7.31
N GLY A 181 -15.76 12.43 6.02
CA GLY A 181 -14.74 11.88 5.12
C GLY A 181 -13.32 12.04 5.67
N GLY A 182 -12.98 13.21 6.19
CA GLY A 182 -11.68 13.46 6.83
C GLY A 182 -11.46 12.66 8.10
N GLU A 183 -12.49 12.47 8.95
CA GLU A 183 -12.43 11.63 10.13
C GLU A 183 -12.24 10.15 9.75
N GLN A 184 -12.96 9.65 8.73
CA GLN A 184 -12.76 8.30 8.20
C GLN A 184 -11.35 8.10 7.68
N GLN A 185 -10.82 9.08 6.95
CA GLN A 185 -9.47 9.03 6.38
C GLN A 185 -8.40 8.94 7.47
N ARG A 186 -8.52 9.73 8.55
CA ARG A 186 -7.60 9.64 9.70
C ARG A 186 -7.63 8.26 10.35
N LEU A 187 -8.80 7.66 10.53
CA LEU A 187 -8.93 6.30 11.08
C LEU A 187 -8.31 5.24 10.18
N LEU A 188 -8.40 5.38 8.85
CA LEU A 188 -7.76 4.48 7.90
C LEU A 188 -6.24 4.65 7.87
N ILE A 189 -5.73 5.87 8.01
CA ILE A 189 -4.29 6.11 8.18
C ILE A 189 -3.82 5.47 9.49
N ALA A 190 -4.56 5.61 10.60
CA ALA A 190 -4.24 4.93 11.86
C ALA A 190 -4.20 3.40 11.71
N GLN A 191 -5.15 2.82 10.94
CA GLN A 191 -5.16 1.39 10.63
C GLN A 191 -3.88 0.96 9.89
N ALA A 192 -3.41 1.74 8.93
CA ALA A 192 -2.18 1.45 8.19
C ALA A 192 -0.91 1.59 9.06
N LEU A 193 -0.93 2.47 10.08
CA LEU A 193 0.20 2.77 10.96
C LEU A 193 0.31 1.84 12.17
N VAL A 194 -0.75 1.12 12.53
CA VAL A 194 -0.82 0.42 13.82
C VAL A 194 0.27 -0.65 13.99
N ARG A 195 0.80 -1.20 12.90
CA ARG A 195 1.90 -2.18 12.88
C ARG A 195 3.31 -1.57 12.88
N ARG A 196 3.43 -0.26 13.01
CA ARG A 196 4.72 0.47 12.92
C ARG A 196 5.43 0.17 11.58
N PRO A 197 4.80 0.49 10.45
CA PRO A 197 5.41 0.24 9.15
C PRO A 197 6.63 1.12 8.95
N GLN A 198 7.56 0.67 8.11
CA GLN A 198 8.70 1.46 7.65
C GLN A 198 8.43 2.11 6.30
N LEU A 199 7.44 1.60 5.56
CA LEU A 199 6.95 2.15 4.30
C LEU A 199 5.43 2.27 4.36
N LEU A 200 4.91 3.43 4.02
CA LEU A 200 3.47 3.70 3.92
C LEU A 200 3.10 3.94 2.46
N LEU A 201 2.25 3.08 1.92
CA LEU A 201 1.72 3.18 0.57
C LEU A 201 0.29 3.70 0.63
N LEU A 202 0.02 4.84 -0.01
CA LEU A 202 -1.26 5.53 0.02
C LEU A 202 -1.80 5.67 -1.41
N ASP A 203 -2.95 5.06 -1.69
CA ASP A 203 -3.57 5.12 -3.01
C ASP A 203 -4.72 6.14 -2.99
N GLU A 204 -4.47 7.34 -3.50
CA GLU A 204 -5.40 8.48 -3.61
C GLU A 204 -6.06 8.87 -2.27
N PRO A 205 -5.28 9.12 -1.20
CA PRO A 205 -5.82 9.36 0.14
C PRO A 205 -6.55 10.69 0.29
N LEU A 206 -6.41 11.61 -0.65
CA LEU A 206 -7.01 12.95 -0.61
C LEU A 206 -8.28 13.05 -1.44
N ASP A 207 -8.61 12.00 -2.21
CA ASP A 207 -9.79 12.01 -3.07
C ASP A 207 -11.08 12.19 -2.27
N SER A 208 -12.00 12.94 -2.83
CA SER A 208 -13.31 13.22 -2.23
C SER A 208 -13.26 14.03 -0.93
N LEU A 209 -12.11 14.60 -0.57
CA LEU A 209 -11.98 15.54 0.55
C LEU A 209 -12.05 16.99 0.04
N ASP A 210 -12.64 17.86 0.85
CA ASP A 210 -12.57 19.30 0.65
C ASP A 210 -11.14 19.83 0.93
N LEU A 211 -10.83 21.03 0.44
CA LEU A 211 -9.50 21.63 0.55
C LEU A 211 -8.98 21.74 2.00
N PRO A 212 -9.77 22.12 3.02
CA PRO A 212 -9.31 22.13 4.40
C PRO A 212 -8.91 20.73 4.90
N ASN A 213 -9.71 19.71 4.58
CA ASN A 213 -9.39 18.32 4.96
C ASN A 213 -8.18 17.78 4.17
N GLN A 214 -8.05 18.10 2.87
CA GLN A 214 -6.85 17.74 2.11
C GLN A 214 -5.59 18.29 2.77
N SER A 215 -5.56 19.57 3.09
CA SER A 215 -4.43 20.21 3.76
C SER A 215 -4.13 19.58 5.12
N ALA A 216 -5.17 19.32 5.92
CA ALA A 216 -5.01 18.70 7.25
C ALA A 216 -4.50 17.25 7.18
N ILE A 217 -4.93 16.46 6.19
CA ILE A 217 -4.45 15.09 5.97
C ILE A 217 -3.02 15.10 5.42
N THR A 218 -2.70 16.01 4.49
CA THR A 218 -1.34 16.15 3.96
C THR A 218 -0.35 16.51 5.07
N ALA A 219 -0.68 17.50 5.90
CA ALA A 219 0.15 17.87 7.05
C ALA A 219 0.34 16.70 8.04
N LEU A 220 -0.71 15.92 8.28
CA LEU A 220 -0.62 14.70 9.11
C LEU A 220 0.35 13.68 8.49
N ILE A 221 0.23 13.39 7.19
CA ILE A 221 1.09 12.42 6.49
C ILE A 221 2.54 12.91 6.48
N SER A 222 2.78 14.20 6.21
CA SER A 222 4.11 14.80 6.25
C SER A 222 4.74 14.70 7.64
N ARG A 223 3.97 14.96 8.70
CA ARG A 223 4.43 14.78 10.08
C ARG A 223 4.80 13.33 10.37
N ILE A 224 3.96 12.36 10.00
CA ILE A 224 4.27 10.93 10.15
C ILE A 224 5.54 10.57 9.40
N CYS A 225 5.71 11.05 8.18
CA CYS A 225 6.88 10.82 7.35
C CYS A 225 8.16 11.26 8.09
N HIS A 226 8.23 12.51 8.51
CA HIS A 226 9.46 13.10 9.04
C HIS A 226 9.69 12.80 10.53
N GLU A 227 8.64 12.87 11.37
CA GLU A 227 8.80 12.67 12.82
C GLU A 227 8.91 11.20 13.21
N GLU A 228 8.16 10.31 12.54
CA GLU A 228 8.20 8.87 12.79
C GLU A 228 9.21 8.14 11.87
N ASN A 229 9.91 8.88 11.00
CA ASN A 229 10.90 8.36 10.05
C ASN A 229 10.36 7.22 9.16
N VAL A 230 9.10 7.37 8.69
CA VAL A 230 8.42 6.42 7.82
C VAL A 230 8.51 6.91 6.38
N ALA A 231 9.01 6.08 5.46
CA ALA A 231 8.96 6.41 4.03
C ALA A 231 7.51 6.41 3.54
N VAL A 232 7.11 7.42 2.76
CA VAL A 232 5.75 7.53 2.23
C VAL A 232 5.77 7.54 0.71
N VAL A 233 4.97 6.68 0.08
CA VAL A 233 4.67 6.72 -1.36
C VAL A 233 3.18 6.94 -1.53
N MET A 234 2.80 8.08 -2.08
CA MET A 234 1.42 8.50 -2.26
C MET A 234 1.08 8.64 -3.74
N VAL A 235 0.07 7.91 -4.18
CA VAL A 235 -0.58 8.19 -5.48
C VAL A 235 -1.51 9.39 -5.30
N ALA A 236 -1.39 10.36 -6.18
CA ALA A 236 -2.23 11.56 -6.18
C ALA A 236 -2.65 11.96 -7.60
N HIS A 237 -3.82 12.61 -7.72
CA HIS A 237 -4.28 13.23 -8.96
C HIS A 237 -3.80 14.66 -9.09
N ASP A 238 -3.80 15.39 -7.98
CA ASP A 238 -3.33 16.77 -7.90
C ASP A 238 -2.09 16.85 -6.99
N VAL A 239 -1.05 17.48 -7.50
CA VAL A 239 0.19 17.68 -6.76
C VAL A 239 0.11 18.86 -5.79
N ASN A 240 -0.76 19.83 -6.08
CA ASN A 240 -0.78 21.11 -5.36
C ASN A 240 -0.96 20.97 -3.84
N PRO A 241 -1.88 20.12 -3.32
CA PRO A 241 -2.03 19.96 -1.88
C PRO A 241 -0.80 19.38 -1.17
N ILE A 242 0.08 18.68 -1.91
CA ILE A 242 1.21 17.95 -1.34
C ILE A 242 2.58 18.52 -1.74
N LEU A 243 2.63 19.41 -2.74
CA LEU A 243 3.85 19.87 -3.41
C LEU A 243 4.97 20.32 -2.44
N HIS A 244 4.61 21.08 -1.40
CA HIS A 244 5.59 21.63 -0.44
C HIS A 244 6.12 20.59 0.57
N HIS A 245 5.59 19.38 0.54
CA HIS A 245 5.97 18.29 1.44
C HIS A 245 6.73 17.18 0.73
N LEU A 246 6.89 17.28 -0.61
CA LEU A 246 7.49 16.22 -1.42
C LEU A 246 9.00 16.35 -1.52
N ASP A 247 9.69 15.25 -1.31
CA ASP A 247 11.12 15.09 -1.60
C ASP A 247 11.34 14.62 -3.04
N GLN A 248 10.49 13.71 -3.52
CA GLN A 248 10.59 13.13 -4.85
C GLN A 248 9.22 12.96 -5.52
N VAL A 249 9.24 12.91 -6.84
CA VAL A 249 8.07 12.64 -7.69
C VAL A 249 8.41 11.57 -8.71
N VAL A 250 7.49 10.64 -8.90
CA VAL A 250 7.44 9.76 -10.07
C VAL A 250 6.24 10.17 -10.91
N TYR A 251 6.50 10.68 -12.10
CA TYR A 251 5.45 11.05 -13.03
C TYR A 251 5.31 9.97 -14.11
N LEU A 252 4.16 9.30 -14.15
CA LEU A 252 3.85 8.23 -15.08
C LEU A 252 3.04 8.77 -16.25
N ALA A 253 3.41 8.37 -17.46
CA ALA A 253 2.60 8.55 -18.64
C ALA A 253 2.56 7.24 -19.44
N GLU A 254 1.80 7.20 -20.52
CA GLU A 254 1.64 5.99 -21.33
C GLU A 254 2.99 5.51 -21.88
N GLY A 255 3.41 4.34 -21.37
CA GLY A 255 4.66 3.68 -21.80
C GLY A 255 5.95 4.25 -21.18
N GLY A 256 5.91 5.39 -20.49
CA GLY A 256 7.08 6.06 -19.95
C GLY A 256 6.93 6.54 -18.49
N ALA A 257 8.05 6.99 -17.93
CA ALA A 257 8.08 7.61 -16.60
C ALA A 257 9.20 8.64 -16.51
N ALA A 258 9.05 9.59 -15.58
CA ALA A 258 10.11 10.48 -15.13
C ALA A 258 10.13 10.50 -13.60
N SER A 259 11.32 10.46 -13.00
CA SER A 259 11.51 10.46 -11.55
C SER A 259 12.58 11.46 -11.14
N GLY A 260 12.45 12.03 -9.94
CA GLY A 260 13.37 13.04 -9.43
C GLY A 260 12.70 14.00 -8.47
N THR A 261 13.35 15.16 -8.21
CA THR A 261 12.72 16.19 -7.38
C THR A 261 11.51 16.81 -8.09
N PRO A 262 10.54 17.39 -7.36
CA PRO A 262 9.38 18.04 -7.97
C PRO A 262 9.77 19.08 -9.02
N GLU A 263 10.80 19.89 -8.74
CA GLU A 263 11.28 20.94 -9.63
C GLU A 263 11.89 20.41 -10.93
N ALA A 264 12.52 19.24 -10.88
CA ALA A 264 13.14 18.60 -12.06
C ALA A 264 12.11 17.88 -12.93
N VAL A 265 11.11 17.25 -12.31
CA VAL A 265 10.11 16.41 -13.00
C VAL A 265 8.94 17.23 -13.51
N ILE A 266 8.37 18.13 -12.70
CA ILE A 266 7.18 18.90 -13.06
C ILE A 266 7.58 20.16 -13.82
N THR A 267 8.06 19.95 -15.04
CA THR A 267 8.46 21.04 -15.98
C THR A 267 7.87 20.81 -17.36
N SER A 268 7.63 21.91 -18.11
CA SER A 268 7.12 21.80 -19.47
C SER A 268 7.99 20.93 -20.37
N PRO A 269 9.34 21.04 -20.39
CA PRO A 269 10.18 20.15 -21.20
C PRO A 269 10.07 18.68 -20.82
N THR A 270 10.10 18.36 -19.52
CA THR A 270 10.02 16.97 -19.03
C THR A 270 8.67 16.36 -19.38
N LEU A 271 7.57 17.06 -19.11
CA LEU A 271 6.23 16.54 -19.40
C LEU A 271 5.94 16.48 -20.89
N THR A 272 6.39 17.46 -21.70
CA THR A 272 6.30 17.41 -23.16
C THR A 272 7.02 16.18 -23.73
N LYS A 273 8.24 15.91 -23.26
CA LYS A 273 8.98 14.70 -23.68
C LYS A 273 8.25 13.42 -23.26
N LEU A 274 7.70 13.39 -22.07
CA LEU A 274 7.03 12.22 -21.51
C LEU A 274 5.70 11.91 -22.22
N TYR A 275 4.92 12.96 -22.55
CA TYR A 275 3.64 12.79 -23.26
C TYR A 275 3.76 12.72 -24.78
N GLY A 276 4.90 13.13 -25.34
CA GLY A 276 5.08 13.24 -26.80
C GLY A 276 4.24 14.34 -27.46
N THR A 277 3.57 15.19 -26.68
CA THR A 277 2.76 16.34 -27.11
C THR A 277 3.11 17.55 -26.28
N PRO A 278 2.96 18.79 -26.80
CA PRO A 278 3.26 19.99 -26.03
C PRO A 278 2.45 20.05 -24.74
N VAL A 279 3.16 20.15 -23.62
CA VAL A 279 2.59 20.33 -22.28
C VAL A 279 3.21 21.58 -21.67
N GLU A 280 2.37 22.45 -21.14
CA GLU A 280 2.79 23.65 -20.47
C GLU A 280 2.58 23.53 -18.96
N VAL A 281 3.61 23.86 -18.18
CA VAL A 281 3.55 23.94 -16.72
C VAL A 281 3.62 25.41 -16.33
N LEU A 282 2.53 25.91 -15.79
CA LEU A 282 2.42 27.28 -15.31
C LEU A 282 2.55 27.30 -13.79
N ARG A 283 3.27 28.29 -13.28
CA ARG A 283 3.30 28.58 -11.85
C ARG A 283 2.50 29.84 -11.60
N THR A 284 1.44 29.73 -10.82
CA THR A 284 0.61 30.86 -10.42
C THR A 284 1.33 31.73 -9.39
N SER A 285 0.84 32.96 -9.16
CA SER A 285 1.43 33.91 -8.20
C SER A 285 1.43 33.40 -6.75
N ASP A 286 0.55 32.47 -6.40
CA ASP A 286 0.47 31.79 -5.10
C ASP A 286 1.31 30.50 -5.06
N GLY A 287 2.13 30.23 -6.09
CA GLY A 287 3.07 29.10 -6.14
C GLY A 287 2.49 27.77 -6.60
N ARG A 288 1.19 27.69 -6.93
CA ARG A 288 0.57 26.47 -7.44
C ARG A 288 1.06 26.14 -8.84
N LEU A 289 1.12 24.85 -9.13
CA LEU A 289 1.44 24.34 -10.46
C LEU A 289 0.17 23.98 -11.21
N VAL A 290 0.06 24.44 -12.46
CA VAL A 290 -1.02 24.11 -13.38
C VAL A 290 -0.41 23.46 -14.61
N VAL A 291 -0.80 22.22 -14.89
CA VAL A 291 -0.33 21.48 -16.06
C VAL A 291 -1.41 21.56 -17.14
N VAL A 292 -1.07 22.15 -18.28
CA VAL A 292 -1.96 22.39 -19.42
C VAL A 292 -1.50 21.58 -20.62
N GLY A 293 -2.45 21.03 -21.41
CA GLY A 293 -2.13 20.24 -22.60
C GLY A 293 -1.94 18.75 -22.35
N GLN A 294 -2.35 18.23 -21.18
CA GLN A 294 -2.40 16.79 -20.98
C GLN A 294 -3.44 16.16 -21.91
N PRO A 295 -3.11 15.06 -22.62
CA PRO A 295 -4.12 14.30 -23.35
C PRO A 295 -5.16 13.77 -22.33
N GLU A 296 -6.41 14.16 -22.48
CA GLU A 296 -7.49 13.56 -21.70
C GLU A 296 -7.58 12.08 -22.06
N ALA A 297 -7.50 11.20 -21.07
CA ALA A 297 -7.81 9.80 -21.30
C ALA A 297 -9.28 9.71 -21.74
N PRO A 298 -9.60 8.97 -22.82
CA PRO A 298 -10.97 8.82 -23.25
C PRO A 298 -11.79 8.28 -22.08
N ALA A 299 -12.84 9.00 -21.70
CA ALA A 299 -13.76 8.59 -20.66
C ALA A 299 -14.40 7.29 -21.10
N VAL A 300 -14.00 6.17 -20.47
CA VAL A 300 -14.67 4.89 -20.62
C VAL A 300 -15.95 4.98 -19.83
N HIS A 301 -17.00 5.55 -20.45
CA HIS A 301 -18.38 5.40 -19.97
C HIS A 301 -18.75 3.94 -20.11
N THR A 302 -18.60 3.17 -19.05
CA THR A 302 -19.29 1.90 -18.89
C THR A 302 -20.75 2.21 -18.54
N ASP A 303 -21.56 2.48 -19.57
CA ASP A 303 -23.01 2.42 -19.48
C ASP A 303 -23.43 0.98 -19.16
N ARG A 304 -23.50 0.65 -17.88
CA ARG A 304 -24.07 -0.61 -17.36
C ARG A 304 -25.51 -0.41 -16.89
N HIS A 305 -26.32 0.36 -17.59
CA HIS A 305 -27.76 0.39 -17.35
C HIS A 305 -28.52 0.67 -18.64
N ALA A 306 -28.53 -0.29 -19.57
CA ALA A 306 -29.49 -0.31 -20.64
C ALA A 306 -29.73 -1.76 -21.10
N SER A 307 -30.34 -2.58 -20.24
CA SER A 307 -31.03 -3.80 -20.71
C SER A 307 -32.00 -4.25 -19.62
N GLY A 308 -33.24 -3.85 -19.75
CA GLY A 308 -34.30 -4.35 -18.86
C GLY A 308 -35.61 -3.60 -18.92
N LEU A 309 -36.08 -3.24 -20.12
CA LEU A 309 -37.49 -2.91 -20.29
C LEU A 309 -37.87 -3.17 -21.77
N ARG A 310 -38.11 -4.43 -22.04
CA ARG A 310 -38.95 -4.80 -23.19
C ARG A 310 -39.90 -5.89 -22.74
N ALA A 311 -41.11 -5.67 -23.11
CA ALA A 311 -42.14 -6.64 -23.42
C ALA A 311 -43.29 -6.78 -22.41
N GLY A 312 -44.37 -6.41 -22.87
CA GLY A 312 -45.71 -6.83 -22.44
C GLY A 312 -46.66 -5.68 -22.68
N GLY A 313 -47.46 -5.67 -23.60
CA GLY A 313 -48.11 -6.60 -24.48
C GLY A 313 -49.38 -5.94 -24.88
N ASP A 314 -49.43 -5.58 -26.12
CA ASP A 314 -50.64 -5.15 -26.80
C ASP A 314 -51.51 -6.38 -27.07
N ARG A 315 -52.75 -6.37 -26.61
CA ARG A 315 -53.90 -7.13 -27.15
C ARG A 315 -55.12 -6.49 -26.55
N ALA A 316 -55.67 -5.66 -27.16
CA ALA A 316 -56.75 -5.46 -28.15
C ALA A 316 -57.95 -6.34 -28.00
N ALA A 317 -58.96 -5.79 -28.28
CA ALA A 317 -60.15 -6.29 -28.95
C ALA A 317 -61.47 -6.24 -28.16
N GLY A 318 -62.34 -5.69 -28.79
CA GLY A 318 -63.79 -5.78 -28.67
C GLY A 318 -64.43 -4.51 -29.05
#